data_92d1e84cb2c15b2faf75ec8cf75fa466
#
_entry.id   92d1e84cb2c15b2faf75ec8cf75fa466
#
_cell.length_a   1.000
_cell.length_b   1.000
_cell.length_c   1.000
_cell.angle_alpha   90.00
_cell.angle_beta   90.00
_cell.angle_gamma   90.00
#
_symmetry.space_group_name_H-M   'P 1'
#
loop_
_entity.id
_entity.type
_entity.pdbx_description
1 polymer ?
#
loop_
_entity_poly.entity_id
_entity_poly.type
_entity_poly.pdbx_seq_one_letter_code
_entity_poly.pdbx_strand_id
1 'polypeptide(L)'
;PKDPDQFKALKGVGPYTQAAVMSIAYNVPLATVDGNVFRVWSRLNDDYRDIKLQSTRKSYEQELLPYVTTEAGTFNQAMMELGALICTPKNPLCLFCPVQENCEAFDKGTFEKLPVKSKNVSKKVIEQSVFLIRNNQGQYLLQKRSEKLLHGMWQFPMFESEHARREMTEKIGHDIQPVETPIFELKHQFTHLTWKIKVYAVSGTINIERLPDDMIWFDLSDRDQYTFPVPMSKIYQFING
;
A
#
# COMPACT_ATOMS: atom_id res chain seq x y z
N PRO A 1 -0.35 1.82 -26.00
CA PRO A 1 0.30 2.71 -26.95
C PRO A 1 1.81 2.50 -26.95
N LYS A 2 2.46 2.65 -28.11
CA LYS A 2 3.92 2.57 -28.24
C LYS A 2 4.60 3.93 -28.00
N ASP A 3 3.81 4.97 -27.98
CA ASP A 3 4.28 6.33 -27.66
C ASP A 3 4.40 6.50 -26.14
N PRO A 4 5.57 6.94 -25.61
CA PRO A 4 5.79 7.07 -24.17
C PRO A 4 4.83 8.03 -23.47
N ASP A 5 4.47 9.13 -24.11
CA ASP A 5 3.60 10.14 -23.49
C ASP A 5 2.16 9.68 -23.45
N GLN A 6 1.69 9.01 -24.50
CA GLN A 6 0.37 8.37 -24.51
C GLN A 6 0.29 7.25 -23.47
N PHE A 7 1.37 6.46 -23.30
CA PHE A 7 1.41 5.41 -22.29
C PHE A 7 1.38 6.00 -20.88
N LYS A 8 2.10 7.08 -20.63
CA LYS A 8 2.12 7.81 -19.35
C LYS A 8 0.76 8.39 -18.98
N ALA A 9 -0.06 8.79 -19.97
CA ALA A 9 -1.39 9.34 -19.75
C ALA A 9 -2.41 8.30 -19.24
N LEU A 10 -2.10 7.01 -19.31
CA LEU A 10 -2.97 5.95 -18.81
C LEU A 10 -3.11 5.99 -17.29
N LYS A 11 -4.32 5.79 -16.80
CA LYS A 11 -4.61 5.75 -15.37
C LYS A 11 -3.79 4.66 -14.66
N GLY A 12 -3.05 5.02 -13.63
CA GLY A 12 -2.21 4.11 -12.86
C GLY A 12 -0.78 3.96 -13.38
N VAL A 13 -0.42 4.59 -14.49
CA VAL A 13 0.95 4.60 -15.02
C VAL A 13 1.73 5.76 -14.41
N GLY A 14 2.65 5.43 -13.51
CA GLY A 14 3.62 6.37 -12.95
C GLY A 14 4.94 6.39 -13.75
N PRO A 15 5.89 7.30 -13.41
CA PRO A 15 7.18 7.41 -14.10
C PRO A 15 7.95 6.07 -14.15
N TYR A 16 7.96 5.33 -13.04
CA TYR A 16 8.57 4.00 -12.99
C TYR A 16 7.93 3.02 -13.98
N THR A 17 6.60 2.89 -13.95
CA THR A 17 5.88 1.95 -14.84
C THR A 17 6.08 2.34 -16.30
N GLN A 18 6.05 3.64 -16.60
CA GLN A 18 6.34 4.14 -17.94
C GLN A 18 7.75 3.73 -18.38
N ALA A 19 8.77 4.05 -17.60
CA ALA A 19 10.16 3.78 -17.98
C ALA A 19 10.42 2.28 -18.13
N ALA A 20 9.93 1.44 -17.18
CA ALA A 20 10.12 0.00 -17.22
C ALA A 20 9.46 -0.63 -18.46
N VAL A 21 8.18 -0.36 -18.69
CA VAL A 21 7.47 -0.97 -19.82
C VAL A 21 8.01 -0.47 -21.15
N MET A 22 8.24 0.84 -21.28
CA MET A 22 8.69 1.41 -22.55
C MET A 22 10.12 1.01 -22.91
N SER A 23 11.02 0.87 -21.92
CA SER A 23 12.37 0.41 -22.19
C SER A 23 12.43 -1.10 -22.46
N ILE A 24 11.74 -1.93 -21.67
CA ILE A 24 11.84 -3.39 -21.79
C ILE A 24 11.08 -3.90 -23.02
N ALA A 25 9.86 -3.40 -23.26
CA ALA A 25 9.01 -3.90 -24.35
C ALA A 25 9.27 -3.20 -25.70
N TYR A 26 9.73 -1.95 -25.69
CA TYR A 26 9.89 -1.14 -26.90
C TYR A 26 11.28 -0.55 -27.07
N ASN A 27 12.20 -0.86 -26.16
CA ASN A 27 13.59 -0.36 -26.17
C ASN A 27 13.70 1.18 -26.23
N VAL A 28 12.70 1.88 -25.65
CA VAL A 28 12.75 3.34 -25.55
C VAL A 28 13.80 3.73 -24.51
N PRO A 29 14.70 4.70 -24.79
CA PRO A 29 15.79 5.08 -23.90
C PRO A 29 15.27 5.90 -22.68
N LEU A 30 14.62 5.23 -21.76
CA LEU A 30 14.14 5.74 -20.48
C LEU A 30 14.82 5.01 -19.33
N ALA A 31 15.37 5.75 -18.38
CA ALA A 31 16.00 5.19 -17.20
C ALA A 31 14.93 4.76 -16.18
N THR A 32 15.00 3.50 -15.73
CA THR A 32 14.11 2.95 -14.72
C THR A 32 14.75 3.04 -13.35
N VAL A 33 14.16 3.81 -12.43
CA VAL A 33 14.68 3.98 -11.07
C VAL A 33 13.69 3.40 -10.05
N ASP A 34 13.91 2.13 -9.68
CA ASP A 34 13.20 1.43 -8.61
C ASP A 34 14.02 1.41 -7.30
N GLY A 35 13.54 0.71 -6.30
CA GLY A 35 14.26 0.57 -5.02
C GLY A 35 15.62 -0.12 -5.13
N ASN A 36 15.81 -1.00 -6.10
CA ASN A 36 17.08 -1.67 -6.36
C ASN A 36 18.05 -0.71 -7.04
N VAL A 37 17.60 -0.04 -8.09
CA VAL A 37 18.40 0.94 -8.82
C VAL A 37 18.81 2.11 -7.93
N PHE A 38 17.91 2.62 -7.07
CA PHE A 38 18.27 3.63 -6.06
C PHE A 38 19.46 3.18 -5.21
N ARG A 39 19.44 1.93 -4.74
CA ARG A 39 20.50 1.39 -3.89
C ARG A 39 21.80 1.17 -4.66
N VAL A 40 21.73 0.57 -5.84
CA VAL A 40 22.90 0.34 -6.68
C VAL A 40 23.55 1.67 -7.04
N TRP A 41 22.77 2.62 -7.57
CA TRP A 41 23.31 3.90 -8.04
C TRP A 41 23.88 4.75 -6.91
N SER A 42 23.19 4.79 -5.75
CA SER A 42 23.74 5.51 -4.59
C SER A 42 25.04 4.90 -4.08
N ARG A 43 25.20 3.56 -4.13
CA ARG A 43 26.46 2.90 -3.73
C ARG A 43 27.57 3.07 -4.75
N LEU A 44 27.26 2.97 -6.03
CA LEU A 44 28.26 3.20 -7.08
C LEU A 44 28.89 4.59 -6.97
N ASN A 45 28.10 5.61 -6.66
CA ASN A 45 28.55 7.00 -6.59
C ASN A 45 28.78 7.51 -5.16
N ASP A 46 28.74 6.67 -4.14
CA ASP A 46 28.80 7.06 -2.72
C ASP A 46 27.86 8.24 -2.38
N ASP A 47 26.62 8.19 -2.89
CA ASP A 47 25.67 9.29 -2.89
C ASP A 47 24.73 9.25 -1.69
N TYR A 48 24.77 10.30 -0.87
CA TYR A 48 23.98 10.45 0.36
C TYR A 48 22.67 11.22 0.17
N ARG A 49 22.27 11.53 -1.06
CA ARG A 49 20.95 12.15 -1.30
C ARG A 49 19.82 11.23 -0.82
N ASP A 50 18.81 11.82 -0.18
CA ASP A 50 17.66 11.05 0.31
C ASP A 50 16.83 10.51 -0.88
N ILE A 51 16.77 9.20 -1.00
CA ILE A 51 16.05 8.52 -2.08
C ILE A 51 14.50 8.65 -1.99
N LYS A 52 13.96 9.21 -0.91
CA LYS A 52 12.53 9.52 -0.81
C LYS A 52 12.14 10.81 -1.53
N LEU A 53 13.10 11.67 -1.79
CA LEU A 53 12.83 12.94 -2.47
C LEU A 53 12.60 12.71 -3.97
N GLN A 54 11.56 13.34 -4.48
CA GLN A 54 11.26 13.33 -5.92
C GLN A 54 12.39 13.94 -6.75
N SER A 55 13.10 14.94 -6.19
CA SER A 55 14.28 15.55 -6.81
C SER A 55 15.39 14.53 -7.00
N THR A 56 15.70 13.71 -6.00
CA THR A 56 16.71 12.65 -6.10
C THR A 56 16.36 11.65 -7.20
N ARG A 57 15.07 11.23 -7.28
CA ARG A 57 14.62 10.36 -8.37
C ARG A 57 14.87 10.97 -9.75
N LYS A 58 14.44 12.21 -9.96
CA LYS A 58 14.63 12.91 -11.24
C LYS A 58 16.12 13.05 -11.61
N SER A 59 16.95 13.33 -10.60
CA SER A 59 18.40 13.44 -10.80
C SER A 59 18.98 12.09 -11.24
N TYR A 60 18.63 10.97 -10.57
CA TYR A 60 19.09 9.63 -10.93
C TYR A 60 18.59 9.21 -12.32
N GLU A 61 17.34 9.51 -12.66
CA GLU A 61 16.82 9.28 -14.01
C GLU A 61 17.67 9.98 -15.06
N GLN A 62 18.06 11.23 -14.83
CA GLN A 62 18.91 12.01 -15.74
C GLN A 62 20.37 11.50 -15.78
N GLU A 63 20.95 11.18 -14.64
CA GLU A 63 22.33 10.67 -14.53
C GLU A 63 22.49 9.31 -15.19
N LEU A 64 21.44 8.48 -15.20
CA LEU A 64 21.44 7.17 -15.86
C LEU A 64 21.21 7.23 -17.37
N LEU A 65 20.58 8.29 -17.90
CA LEU A 65 20.26 8.40 -19.34
C LEU A 65 21.45 8.16 -20.27
N PRO A 66 22.68 8.65 -19.99
CA PRO A 66 23.85 8.38 -20.86
C PRO A 66 24.20 6.90 -21.00
N TYR A 67 23.78 6.06 -20.04
CA TYR A 67 24.04 4.62 -20.06
C TYR A 67 22.88 3.83 -20.68
N VAL A 68 21.69 4.42 -20.76
CA VAL A 68 20.49 3.83 -21.36
C VAL A 68 20.47 4.17 -22.85
N THR A 69 21.27 3.48 -23.63
CA THR A 69 21.47 3.79 -25.07
C THR A 69 20.68 2.84 -25.98
N THR A 70 21.38 1.98 -26.71
CA THR A 70 20.80 1.09 -27.74
C THR A 70 20.05 -0.09 -27.18
N GLU A 71 20.33 -0.51 -25.94
CA GLU A 71 19.72 -1.66 -25.27
C GLU A 71 19.09 -1.25 -23.94
N ALA A 72 18.17 -0.31 -23.99
CA ALA A 72 17.54 0.28 -22.80
C ALA A 72 16.89 -0.76 -21.89
N GLY A 73 16.18 -1.73 -22.47
CA GLY A 73 15.56 -2.82 -21.72
C GLY A 73 16.58 -3.69 -20.99
N THR A 74 17.66 -4.08 -21.67
CA THR A 74 18.73 -4.89 -21.09
C THR A 74 19.45 -4.15 -19.96
N PHE A 75 19.80 -2.87 -20.16
CA PHE A 75 20.44 -2.07 -19.13
C PHE A 75 19.57 -1.94 -17.87
N ASN A 76 18.32 -1.57 -18.03
CA ASN A 76 17.42 -1.38 -16.91
C ASN A 76 17.19 -2.71 -16.12
N GLN A 77 17.03 -3.83 -16.83
CA GLN A 77 16.90 -5.13 -16.19
C GLN A 77 18.18 -5.53 -15.44
N ALA A 78 19.35 -5.35 -16.07
CA ALA A 78 20.63 -5.64 -15.42
C ALA A 78 20.84 -4.84 -14.13
N MET A 79 20.50 -3.56 -14.12
CA MET A 79 20.57 -2.72 -12.91
C MET A 79 19.60 -3.19 -11.81
N MET A 80 18.39 -3.59 -12.16
CA MET A 80 17.41 -4.12 -11.20
C MET A 80 17.87 -5.48 -10.64
N GLU A 81 18.35 -6.37 -11.49
CA GLU A 81 18.86 -7.70 -11.10
C GLU A 81 20.13 -7.62 -10.26
N LEU A 82 21.07 -6.74 -10.62
CA LEU A 82 22.24 -6.45 -9.80
C LEU A 82 21.85 -6.06 -8.38
N GLY A 83 20.83 -5.21 -8.25
CA GLY A 83 20.27 -4.84 -6.95
C GLY A 83 19.59 -6.01 -6.23
N ALA A 84 18.84 -6.83 -6.94
CA ALA A 84 18.10 -7.93 -6.35
C ALA A 84 19.00 -9.09 -5.89
N LEU A 85 20.05 -9.41 -6.67
CA LEU A 85 20.84 -10.64 -6.50
C LEU A 85 22.20 -10.41 -5.82
N ILE A 86 22.87 -9.30 -6.12
CA ILE A 86 24.26 -9.03 -5.70
C ILE A 86 24.31 -7.87 -4.71
N CYS A 87 23.87 -6.68 -5.13
CA CYS A 87 23.90 -5.47 -4.31
C CYS A 87 22.69 -5.41 -3.37
N THR A 88 22.50 -6.43 -2.56
CA THR A 88 21.37 -6.59 -1.63
C THR A 88 21.35 -5.53 -0.53
N PRO A 89 20.17 -5.24 0.13
CA PRO A 89 20.08 -4.26 1.21
C PRO A 89 20.99 -4.57 2.40
N LYS A 90 21.10 -5.86 2.76
CA LYS A 90 21.95 -6.36 3.85
C LYS A 90 22.92 -7.38 3.29
N ASN A 91 24.16 -7.34 3.77
CA ASN A 91 25.22 -8.28 3.36
C ASN A 91 25.37 -8.41 1.82
N PRO A 92 25.63 -7.32 1.09
CA PRO A 92 25.78 -7.38 -0.35
C PRO A 92 27.00 -8.25 -0.71
N LEU A 93 26.89 -8.95 -1.85
CA LEU A 93 27.95 -9.85 -2.35
C LEU A 93 28.97 -9.05 -3.16
N CYS A 94 29.61 -8.07 -2.55
CA CYS A 94 30.50 -7.12 -3.24
C CYS A 94 31.64 -7.80 -3.99
N LEU A 95 32.23 -8.88 -3.46
CA LEU A 95 33.34 -9.61 -4.10
C LEU A 95 32.93 -10.33 -5.40
N PHE A 96 31.61 -10.52 -5.61
CA PHE A 96 31.07 -11.09 -6.84
C PHE A 96 30.40 -10.04 -7.74
N CYS A 97 30.52 -8.76 -7.37
CA CYS A 97 29.86 -7.69 -8.12
C CYS A 97 30.64 -7.37 -9.41
N PRO A 98 30.00 -7.46 -10.59
CA PRO A 98 30.69 -7.20 -11.87
C PRO A 98 31.13 -5.76 -12.06
N VAL A 99 30.64 -4.83 -11.24
CA VAL A 99 30.99 -3.40 -11.27
C VAL A 99 31.69 -2.94 -9.98
N GLN A 100 32.28 -3.88 -9.23
CA GLN A 100 32.94 -3.61 -7.95
C GLN A 100 34.03 -2.55 -8.09
N GLU A 101 34.87 -2.66 -9.11
CA GLU A 101 36.00 -1.75 -9.36
C GLU A 101 35.58 -0.29 -9.57
N ASN A 102 34.32 -0.06 -9.94
CA ASN A 102 33.76 1.28 -10.13
C ASN A 102 32.90 1.73 -8.95
N CYS A 103 32.90 0.99 -7.83
CA CYS A 103 32.00 1.25 -6.72
C CYS A 103 32.67 2.10 -5.62
N GLU A 104 32.40 3.41 -5.61
CA GLU A 104 32.96 4.31 -4.61
C GLU A 104 32.59 3.93 -3.16
N ALA A 105 31.37 3.46 -2.93
CA ALA A 105 30.96 3.06 -1.59
C ALA A 105 31.66 1.78 -1.11
N PHE A 106 32.06 0.89 -2.01
CA PHE A 106 32.89 -0.26 -1.65
C PHE A 106 34.30 0.16 -1.28
N ASP A 107 34.93 0.99 -2.09
CA ASP A 107 36.27 1.54 -1.85
C ASP A 107 36.36 2.27 -0.51
N LYS A 108 35.33 3.07 -0.18
CA LYS A 108 35.26 3.87 1.04
C LYS A 108 34.69 3.09 2.25
N GLY A 109 34.24 1.86 2.06
CA GLY A 109 33.58 1.08 3.13
C GLY A 109 32.27 1.66 3.63
N THR A 110 31.54 2.42 2.79
CA THR A 110 30.33 3.17 3.19
C THR A 110 29.01 2.52 2.73
N PHE A 111 29.09 1.42 1.99
CA PHE A 111 27.93 0.79 1.34
C PHE A 111 26.80 0.39 2.29
N GLU A 112 27.08 0.13 3.57
CA GLU A 112 26.04 -0.17 4.58
C GLU A 112 25.21 1.06 4.97
N LYS A 113 25.75 2.26 4.78
CA LYS A 113 25.07 3.52 5.07
C LYS A 113 24.15 3.96 3.93
N LEU A 114 24.25 3.31 2.76
CA LEU A 114 23.56 3.68 1.53
C LEU A 114 22.55 2.62 1.06
N PRO A 115 21.43 3.03 0.50
CA PRO A 115 21.01 4.42 0.23
C PRO A 115 20.49 5.12 1.49
N VAL A 116 20.66 6.44 1.55
CA VAL A 116 20.05 7.27 2.60
C VAL A 116 18.55 7.35 2.39
N LYS A 117 17.81 7.07 3.46
CA LYS A 117 16.36 7.10 3.47
C LYS A 117 15.86 7.76 4.75
N SER A 118 15.34 8.97 4.65
CA SER A 118 14.77 9.67 5.80
C SER A 118 13.72 8.83 6.52
N LYS A 119 13.64 8.96 7.82
CA LYS A 119 12.59 8.29 8.62
C LYS A 119 11.21 8.75 8.13
N ASN A 120 10.26 7.84 8.06
CA ASN A 120 8.89 8.24 7.78
C ASN A 120 8.40 9.19 8.88
N VAL A 121 7.73 10.28 8.49
CA VAL A 121 6.92 11.06 9.41
C VAL A 121 5.97 10.10 10.14
N SER A 122 5.75 10.31 11.42
CA SER A 122 4.83 9.49 12.21
C SER A 122 3.48 9.40 11.49
N LYS A 123 3.05 8.18 11.21
CA LYS A 123 1.76 7.96 10.54
C LYS A 123 0.65 8.44 11.46
N LYS A 124 -0.34 9.14 10.91
CA LYS A 124 -1.56 9.47 11.65
C LYS A 124 -2.18 8.17 12.16
N VAL A 125 -2.42 8.10 13.46
CA VAL A 125 -3.17 6.98 14.06
C VAL A 125 -4.62 7.41 14.18
N ILE A 126 -5.53 6.58 13.66
CA ILE A 126 -6.97 6.79 13.74
C ILE A 126 -7.56 5.60 14.49
N GLU A 127 -8.29 5.87 15.55
CA GLU A 127 -9.04 4.85 16.29
C GLU A 127 -10.42 4.68 15.66
N GLN A 128 -10.76 3.44 15.34
CA GLN A 128 -12.01 3.08 14.67
C GLN A 128 -12.79 2.10 15.52
N SER A 129 -14.09 2.31 15.62
CA SER A 129 -15.03 1.34 16.19
C SER A 129 -15.84 0.67 15.10
N VAL A 130 -15.85 -0.65 15.08
CA VAL A 130 -16.64 -1.49 14.18
C VAL A 130 -17.78 -2.12 14.97
N PHE A 131 -18.99 -2.08 14.44
CA PHE A 131 -20.17 -2.68 15.05
C PHE A 131 -20.61 -3.91 14.27
N LEU A 132 -20.68 -5.05 14.95
CA LEU A 132 -21.27 -6.29 14.42
C LEU A 132 -22.76 -6.33 14.77
N ILE A 133 -23.56 -5.89 13.84
CA ILE A 133 -25.01 -5.81 13.98
C ILE A 133 -25.63 -6.99 13.25
N ARG A 134 -26.51 -7.73 13.92
CA ARG A 134 -27.23 -8.89 13.34
C ARG A 134 -28.73 -8.65 13.32
N ASN A 135 -29.37 -9.17 12.28
CA ASN A 135 -30.85 -9.25 12.23
C ASN A 135 -31.37 -10.60 12.80
N ASN A 136 -32.69 -10.77 12.84
CA ASN A 136 -33.35 -11.98 13.32
C ASN A 136 -33.05 -13.23 12.48
N GLN A 137 -32.56 -13.05 11.24
CA GLN A 137 -32.17 -14.13 10.34
C GLN A 137 -30.70 -14.53 10.50
N GLY A 138 -29.97 -13.87 11.41
CA GLY A 138 -28.56 -14.12 11.68
C GLY A 138 -27.59 -13.43 10.73
N GLN A 139 -28.10 -12.64 9.78
CA GLN A 139 -27.29 -11.89 8.82
C GLN A 139 -26.65 -10.67 9.49
N TYR A 140 -25.45 -10.30 9.03
CA TYR A 140 -24.73 -9.12 9.49
C TYR A 140 -24.99 -7.90 8.61
N LEU A 141 -25.00 -6.72 9.21
CA LEU A 141 -25.09 -5.48 8.47
C LEU A 141 -23.73 -5.15 7.85
N LEU A 142 -23.71 -4.90 6.52
CA LEU A 142 -22.57 -4.33 5.82
C LEU A 142 -22.89 -2.94 5.30
N GLN A 143 -21.84 -2.14 5.17
CA GLN A 143 -21.85 -0.81 4.61
C GLN A 143 -20.86 -0.72 3.45
N LYS A 144 -21.28 -0.11 2.35
CA LYS A 144 -20.40 0.19 1.21
C LYS A 144 -19.65 1.49 1.47
N ARG A 145 -18.34 1.48 1.29
CA ARG A 145 -17.49 2.67 1.52
C ARG A 145 -17.67 3.69 0.41
N SER A 146 -17.93 4.92 0.80
CA SER A 146 -17.95 6.10 -0.10
C SER A 146 -16.67 6.95 0.00
N GLU A 147 -15.88 6.79 1.07
CA GLU A 147 -14.66 7.55 1.31
C GLU A 147 -13.57 7.17 0.30
N LYS A 148 -12.67 8.11 0.01
CA LYS A 148 -11.57 7.93 -0.97
C LYS A 148 -10.70 6.69 -0.67
N LEU A 149 -10.39 6.45 0.61
CA LEU A 149 -9.62 5.29 1.02
C LEU A 149 -10.49 4.04 0.98
N LEU A 150 -10.13 3.04 0.16
CA LEU A 150 -10.86 1.79 -0.03
C LEU A 150 -12.28 1.99 -0.59
N HIS A 151 -12.46 2.98 -1.45
CA HIS A 151 -13.73 3.34 -2.06
C HIS A 151 -14.40 2.14 -2.77
N GLY A 152 -15.70 2.00 -2.55
CA GLY A 152 -16.52 0.96 -3.18
C GLY A 152 -16.39 -0.44 -2.55
N MET A 153 -15.48 -0.64 -1.60
CA MET A 153 -15.37 -1.90 -0.86
C MET A 153 -16.43 -1.98 0.25
N TRP A 154 -16.76 -3.21 0.66
CA TRP A 154 -17.71 -3.47 1.73
C TRP A 154 -17.02 -3.61 3.07
N GLN A 155 -17.66 -3.13 4.13
CA GLN A 155 -17.17 -3.22 5.50
C GLN A 155 -18.32 -3.44 6.48
N PHE A 156 -18.03 -3.97 7.67
CA PHE A 156 -18.95 -3.80 8.79
C PHE A 156 -19.04 -2.32 9.14
N PRO A 157 -20.18 -1.82 9.63
CA PRO A 157 -20.32 -0.42 10.00
C PRO A 157 -19.17 0.05 10.88
N MET A 158 -18.44 1.07 10.42
CA MET A 158 -17.20 1.53 11.05
C MET A 158 -17.15 3.05 11.06
N PHE A 159 -16.84 3.62 12.23
CA PHE A 159 -16.77 5.05 12.49
C PHE A 159 -15.57 5.38 13.36
N GLU A 160 -15.12 6.65 13.37
CA GLU A 160 -14.12 7.11 14.33
C GLU A 160 -14.65 6.94 15.76
N SER A 161 -13.83 6.38 16.66
CA SER A 161 -14.29 5.87 17.96
C SER A 161 -15.00 6.90 18.83
N GLU A 162 -14.57 8.15 18.76
CA GLU A 162 -15.11 9.26 19.59
C GLU A 162 -16.63 9.48 19.39
N HIS A 163 -17.13 9.26 18.17
CA HIS A 163 -18.54 9.54 17.82
C HIS A 163 -19.28 8.32 17.29
N ALA A 164 -18.62 7.19 17.26
CA ALA A 164 -19.04 5.98 16.52
C ALA A 164 -20.49 5.54 16.86
N ARG A 165 -20.84 5.48 18.14
CA ARG A 165 -22.19 5.07 18.54
C ARG A 165 -23.27 6.04 18.04
N ARG A 166 -23.04 7.34 18.22
CA ARG A 166 -23.99 8.37 17.78
C ARG A 166 -24.17 8.35 16.27
N GLU A 167 -23.05 8.35 15.53
CA GLU A 167 -23.10 8.33 14.07
C GLU A 167 -23.81 7.08 13.54
N MET A 168 -23.58 5.93 14.16
CA MET A 168 -24.28 4.71 13.81
C MET A 168 -25.76 4.79 14.11
N THR A 169 -26.16 5.26 15.30
CA THR A 169 -27.56 5.42 15.69
C THR A 169 -28.28 6.39 14.75
N GLU A 170 -27.69 7.53 14.44
CA GLU A 170 -28.22 8.51 13.49
C GLU A 170 -28.41 7.88 12.09
N LYS A 171 -27.45 7.07 11.65
CA LYS A 171 -27.46 6.48 10.30
C LYS A 171 -28.51 5.40 10.11
N ILE A 172 -28.71 4.54 11.10
CA ILE A 172 -29.70 3.44 11.00
C ILE A 172 -31.05 3.76 11.61
N GLY A 173 -31.18 4.90 12.29
CA GLY A 173 -32.43 5.31 12.95
C GLY A 173 -32.81 4.47 14.19
N HIS A 174 -31.90 3.68 14.71
CA HIS A 174 -32.11 2.83 15.90
C HIS A 174 -30.96 3.01 16.90
N ASP A 175 -31.30 3.10 18.20
CA ASP A 175 -30.27 3.06 19.25
C ASP A 175 -29.63 1.68 19.31
N ILE A 176 -28.31 1.65 19.19
CA ILE A 176 -27.53 0.44 19.32
C ILE A 176 -26.95 0.31 20.72
N GLN A 177 -26.92 -0.90 21.23
CA GLN A 177 -26.35 -1.23 22.54
C GLN A 177 -25.09 -2.09 22.32
N PRO A 178 -23.92 -1.48 22.01
CA PRO A 178 -22.68 -2.25 21.90
C PRO A 178 -22.28 -2.75 23.28
N VAL A 179 -21.65 -3.94 23.33
CA VAL A 179 -21.00 -4.43 24.54
C VAL A 179 -19.91 -3.44 24.99
N GLU A 180 -19.66 -3.37 26.30
CA GLU A 180 -18.70 -2.38 26.84
C GLU A 180 -17.28 -2.64 26.39
N THR A 181 -16.89 -3.91 26.29
CA THR A 181 -15.53 -4.30 25.89
C THR A 181 -15.50 -4.78 24.44
N PRO A 182 -14.46 -4.42 23.68
CA PRO A 182 -14.32 -4.94 22.34
C PRO A 182 -14.11 -6.46 22.38
N ILE A 183 -14.78 -7.17 21.49
CA ILE A 183 -14.64 -8.63 21.35
C ILE A 183 -13.45 -9.02 20.47
N PHE A 184 -12.94 -8.09 19.67
CA PHE A 184 -11.75 -8.26 18.83
C PHE A 184 -11.07 -6.93 18.60
N GLU A 185 -9.74 -6.93 18.56
CA GLU A 185 -8.95 -5.75 18.26
C GLU A 185 -7.90 -6.07 17.20
N LEU A 186 -7.68 -5.13 16.30
CA LEU A 186 -6.62 -5.26 15.31
C LEU A 186 -6.01 -3.91 14.94
N LYS A 187 -4.76 -3.96 14.49
CA LYS A 187 -4.04 -2.83 13.92
C LYS A 187 -3.79 -3.07 12.43
N HIS A 188 -4.11 -2.08 11.60
CA HIS A 188 -3.83 -2.13 10.18
C HIS A 188 -3.06 -0.89 9.74
N GLN A 189 -1.95 -1.09 9.01
CA GLN A 189 -1.07 -0.02 8.57
C GLN A 189 -1.21 0.20 7.07
N PHE A 190 -1.55 1.44 6.71
CA PHE A 190 -1.45 1.95 5.34
C PHE A 190 -0.13 2.70 5.14
N THR A 191 0.12 3.18 3.93
CA THR A 191 1.31 3.96 3.63
C THR A 191 1.39 5.24 4.46
N HIS A 192 0.26 5.94 4.68
CA HIS A 192 0.20 7.28 5.29
C HIS A 192 -0.52 7.33 6.63
N LEU A 193 -1.23 6.27 7.04
CA LEU A 193 -1.95 6.21 8.31
C LEU A 193 -1.97 4.80 8.90
N THR A 194 -2.40 4.70 10.15
CA THR A 194 -2.62 3.45 10.86
C THR A 194 -4.01 3.47 11.47
N TRP A 195 -4.81 2.43 11.22
CA TRP A 195 -6.04 2.19 11.95
C TRP A 195 -5.77 1.30 13.16
N LYS A 196 -6.26 1.73 14.31
CA LYS A 196 -6.50 0.88 15.48
C LYS A 196 -7.99 0.60 15.52
N ILE A 197 -8.38 -0.64 15.29
CA ILE A 197 -9.78 -1.03 15.12
C ILE A 197 -10.20 -1.83 16.34
N LYS A 198 -11.27 -1.39 17.00
CA LYS A 198 -11.96 -2.12 18.06
C LYS A 198 -13.30 -2.60 17.52
N VAL A 199 -13.57 -3.89 17.67
CA VAL A 199 -14.79 -4.54 17.18
C VAL A 199 -15.71 -4.81 18.34
N TYR A 200 -16.94 -4.36 18.25
CA TYR A 200 -17.96 -4.50 19.28
C TYR A 200 -19.14 -5.35 18.76
N ALA A 201 -19.55 -6.32 19.51
CA ALA A 201 -20.85 -6.93 19.28
C ALA A 201 -21.95 -5.95 19.72
N VAL A 202 -23.07 -5.96 19.01
CA VAL A 202 -24.27 -5.23 19.41
C VAL A 202 -25.23 -6.21 20.08
N SER A 203 -25.74 -5.83 21.26
CA SER A 203 -26.65 -6.67 22.03
C SER A 203 -28.00 -6.80 21.34
N GLY A 204 -28.52 -8.03 21.29
CA GLY A 204 -29.80 -8.33 20.65
C GLY A 204 -29.73 -8.36 19.11
N THR A 205 -30.89 -8.44 18.50
CA THR A 205 -31.09 -8.39 17.05
C THR A 205 -31.82 -7.12 16.67
N ILE A 206 -31.44 -6.52 15.56
CA ILE A 206 -32.01 -5.27 15.08
C ILE A 206 -32.76 -5.53 13.78
N ASN A 207 -34.07 -5.22 13.79
CA ASN A 207 -34.86 -5.22 12.56
C ASN A 207 -34.99 -3.80 12.06
N ILE A 208 -34.39 -3.51 10.93
CA ILE A 208 -34.50 -2.23 10.24
C ILE A 208 -35.43 -2.45 9.06
N GLU A 209 -36.57 -1.80 9.04
CA GLU A 209 -37.56 -1.92 7.94
C GLU A 209 -37.00 -1.42 6.61
N ARG A 210 -36.19 -0.38 6.66
CA ARG A 210 -35.55 0.21 5.48
C ARG A 210 -34.09 0.53 5.78
N LEU A 211 -33.18 -0.14 5.11
CA LEU A 211 -31.76 0.15 5.16
C LEU A 211 -31.42 1.41 4.36
N PRO A 212 -30.40 2.19 4.78
CA PRO A 212 -29.75 3.16 3.92
C PRO A 212 -29.26 2.54 2.61
N ASP A 213 -29.20 3.31 1.52
CA ASP A 213 -28.83 2.82 0.19
C ASP A 213 -27.41 2.22 0.11
N ASP A 214 -26.54 2.61 1.03
CA ASP A 214 -25.17 2.12 1.14
C ASP A 214 -25.04 0.92 2.09
N MET A 215 -26.14 0.33 2.58
CA MET A 215 -26.15 -0.78 3.53
C MET A 215 -26.94 -1.97 3.01
N ILE A 216 -26.53 -3.17 3.40
CA ILE A 216 -27.19 -4.43 3.07
C ILE A 216 -27.10 -5.40 4.25
N TRP A 217 -28.05 -6.34 4.30
CA TRP A 217 -27.91 -7.55 5.12
C TRP A 217 -27.09 -8.59 4.37
N PHE A 218 -26.13 -9.19 5.05
CA PHE A 218 -25.10 -10.07 4.50
C PHE A 218 -25.09 -11.40 5.24
N ASP A 219 -25.22 -12.48 4.50
CA ASP A 219 -25.00 -13.82 5.03
C ASP A 219 -23.50 -14.19 4.95
N LEU A 220 -22.97 -14.84 5.97
CA LEU A 220 -21.55 -15.24 5.99
C LEU A 220 -21.21 -16.20 4.84
N SER A 221 -22.15 -16.98 4.35
CA SER A 221 -21.98 -17.85 3.19
C SER A 221 -21.74 -17.12 1.87
N ASP A 222 -22.15 -15.86 1.77
CA ASP A 222 -22.05 -15.05 0.57
C ASP A 222 -20.72 -14.25 0.46
N ARG A 223 -19.73 -14.63 1.26
CA ARG A 223 -18.44 -13.91 1.38
C ARG A 223 -17.80 -13.53 0.04
N ASP A 224 -17.86 -14.42 -0.92
CA ASP A 224 -17.16 -14.26 -2.20
C ASP A 224 -17.85 -13.27 -3.16
N GLN A 225 -19.06 -12.88 -2.86
CA GLN A 225 -19.81 -11.87 -3.62
C GLN A 225 -19.38 -10.44 -3.28
N TYR A 226 -18.65 -10.25 -2.18
CA TYR A 226 -18.33 -8.93 -1.62
C TYR A 226 -16.83 -8.71 -1.48
N THR A 227 -16.34 -7.59 -2.02
CA THR A 227 -14.92 -7.20 -1.88
C THR A 227 -14.69 -6.54 -0.52
N PHE A 228 -13.98 -7.22 0.37
CA PHE A 228 -13.59 -6.71 1.68
C PHE A 228 -12.15 -6.19 1.67
N PRO A 229 -11.87 -5.06 2.32
CA PRO A 229 -10.48 -4.70 2.64
C PRO A 229 -9.89 -5.66 3.69
N VAL A 230 -8.57 -5.78 3.69
CA VAL A 230 -7.85 -6.71 4.58
C VAL A 230 -8.30 -6.66 6.05
N PRO A 231 -8.52 -5.49 6.68
CA PRO A 231 -9.02 -5.45 8.06
C PRO A 231 -10.37 -6.13 8.23
N MET A 232 -11.29 -5.92 7.28
CA MET A 232 -12.62 -6.52 7.32
C MET A 232 -12.58 -8.04 7.07
N SER A 233 -11.68 -8.49 6.20
CA SER A 233 -11.46 -9.94 6.01
C SER A 233 -10.98 -10.63 7.29
N LYS A 234 -10.15 -9.96 8.11
CA LYS A 234 -9.73 -10.50 9.40
C LYS A 234 -10.88 -10.54 10.42
N ILE A 235 -11.75 -9.53 10.42
CA ILE A 235 -12.95 -9.53 11.26
C ILE A 235 -13.90 -10.65 10.82
N TYR A 236 -14.11 -10.81 9.52
CA TYR A 236 -14.88 -11.92 8.97
C TYR A 236 -14.35 -13.29 9.43
N GLN A 237 -13.04 -13.50 9.33
CA GLN A 237 -12.40 -14.73 9.80
C GLN A 237 -12.64 -14.98 11.29
N PHE A 238 -12.58 -13.93 12.11
CA PHE A 238 -12.84 -14.03 13.55
C PHE A 238 -14.29 -14.43 13.88
N ILE A 239 -15.28 -13.95 13.13
CA ILE A 239 -16.70 -14.26 13.40
C ILE A 239 -17.17 -15.57 12.76
N ASN A 240 -16.43 -16.13 11.82
CA ASN A 240 -16.76 -17.36 11.10
C ASN A 240 -15.97 -18.59 11.58
N GLY A 241 -14.97 -18.40 12.43
CA GLY A 241 -14.14 -19.46 13.00
C GLY A 241 -14.49 -19.76 14.43
#